data_ca31c1503da4fbda9c0edd136e2b8e16
#
_entry.id   ca31c1503da4fbda9c0edd136e2b8e16
#
_cell.length_a   1.000
_cell.length_b   1.000
_cell.length_c   1.000
_cell.angle_alpha   90.00
_cell.angle_beta   90.00
_cell.angle_gamma   90.00
#
_symmetry.space_group_name_H-M   'P 1'
#
loop_
_entity.id
_entity.type
_entity.pdbx_description
1 polymer ?
#
loop_
_entity_poly.entity_id
_entity_poly.type
_entity_poly.pdbx_seq_one_letter_code
_entity_poly.pdbx_strand_id
1 'polypeptide(L)'
;MKNKKSILKGRASAVFLIAVTAVVCVAFFILGIRRMQNIYSEQMYVTELETRKQSLSDSVNNFIATIDLKRSEADEYYTELMTQSETKAKEYAIAYGDYGEGLSNYFDSVALCDCFSYIIIDASTNQVLYAAGALSQIDYTGNVDALTEGLAYSTLIKNGNISCVYGISKEYVETKLLNEVAGEIKVRKYQDGEYLWIERIDNLEGGNDFATVLVHPGNPEIEGKTISTETLDEKDNAYNQAMLDGIKADGEVYTTYWYQEYQSDLISKKIVYSKWYEDYQWVISMGIPAHEIVEFVSETEKENQPAVYRMIALITTMFVVLFGLGMFFIIGNDRRLFLRTEKILRTEAHVDELTKANNRKFGNRFLEEKFEEYKKTGVSPAIMILDVDKFKGINDTYGHDAGDEVLKKVVRVMKKNMRATDTLIRWGGDEFVGVYDAVSKDGLYLLAEKVFESFEDLSISSKGQIVNATVSIGFTHFKPQDKSFKDAIKRADNGLYHSKSGGRNQFSILDE
;
A
#
# COMPACT_ATOMS: atom_id res chain seq x y z
N MET A 1 57.18 17.63 -46.88
CA MET A 1 56.51 18.59 -45.96
C MET A 1 54.99 18.56 -46.06
N LYS A 2 54.37 18.40 -47.22
CA LYS A 2 52.90 18.32 -47.33
C LYS A 2 52.25 17.17 -46.57
N ASN A 3 52.86 15.97 -46.53
CA ASN A 3 52.36 14.81 -45.79
C ASN A 3 52.39 14.99 -44.25
N LYS A 4 53.36 15.71 -43.72
CA LYS A 4 53.45 15.97 -42.28
C LYS A 4 52.36 16.93 -41.80
N LYS A 5 52.01 17.95 -42.58
CA LYS A 5 50.90 18.89 -42.29
C LYS A 5 49.53 18.24 -42.39
N SER A 6 49.32 17.30 -43.31
CA SER A 6 48.10 16.54 -43.46
C SER A 6 47.90 15.58 -42.27
N ILE A 7 48.96 14.89 -41.85
CA ILE A 7 48.96 14.00 -40.65
C ILE A 7 48.73 14.81 -39.37
N LEU A 8 49.32 16.00 -39.21
CA LEU A 8 49.07 16.85 -38.06
C LEU A 8 47.62 17.40 -38.03
N LYS A 9 47.07 17.79 -39.18
CA LYS A 9 45.64 18.20 -39.25
C LYS A 9 44.69 17.06 -38.93
N GLY A 10 44.94 15.86 -39.45
CA GLY A 10 44.18 14.66 -39.09
C GLY A 10 44.26 14.32 -37.61
N ARG A 11 45.44 14.51 -36.98
CA ARG A 11 45.62 14.28 -35.54
C ARG A 11 44.88 15.31 -34.69
N ALA A 12 44.96 16.59 -35.04
CA ALA A 12 44.21 17.65 -34.35
C ALA A 12 42.68 17.44 -34.42
N SER A 13 42.21 17.00 -35.58
CA SER A 13 40.78 16.66 -35.75
C SER A 13 40.37 15.43 -34.93
N ALA A 14 41.23 14.39 -34.84
CA ALA A 14 40.95 13.21 -34.02
C ALA A 14 40.92 13.54 -32.52
N VAL A 15 41.90 14.33 -32.05
CA VAL A 15 41.96 14.78 -30.65
C VAL A 15 40.76 15.65 -30.31
N PHE A 16 40.39 16.57 -31.22
CA PHE A 16 39.20 17.41 -31.05
C PHE A 16 37.92 16.55 -30.99
N LEU A 17 37.78 15.58 -31.89
CA LEU A 17 36.62 14.68 -31.91
C LEU A 17 36.50 13.85 -30.62
N ILE A 18 37.64 13.32 -30.13
CA ILE A 18 37.68 12.56 -28.87
C ILE A 18 37.29 13.48 -27.68
N ALA A 19 37.81 14.72 -27.64
CA ALA A 19 37.46 15.69 -26.61
C ALA A 19 35.94 16.01 -26.61
N VAL A 20 35.38 16.27 -27.79
CA VAL A 20 33.93 16.53 -27.94
C VAL A 20 33.11 15.30 -27.51
N THR A 21 33.53 14.09 -27.92
CA THR A 21 32.83 12.87 -27.53
C THR A 21 32.90 12.66 -26.00
N ALA A 22 34.04 12.91 -25.37
CA ALA A 22 34.17 12.82 -23.92
C ALA A 22 33.23 13.80 -23.18
N VAL A 23 33.18 15.07 -23.66
CA VAL A 23 32.25 16.07 -23.10
C VAL A 23 30.77 15.65 -23.26
N VAL A 24 30.42 15.14 -24.44
CA VAL A 24 29.06 14.64 -24.73
C VAL A 24 28.71 13.45 -23.82
N CYS A 25 29.65 12.50 -23.66
CA CYS A 25 29.43 11.36 -22.77
C CYS A 25 29.25 11.78 -21.31
N VAL A 26 30.07 12.70 -20.81
CA VAL A 26 29.92 13.23 -19.44
C VAL A 26 28.58 13.97 -19.28
N ALA A 27 28.20 14.79 -20.27
CA ALA A 27 26.92 15.48 -20.26
C ALA A 27 25.74 14.49 -20.25
N PHE A 28 25.81 13.45 -21.11
CA PHE A 28 24.78 12.41 -21.16
C PHE A 28 24.67 11.62 -19.84
N PHE A 29 25.82 11.36 -19.21
CA PHE A 29 25.87 10.69 -17.92
C PHE A 29 25.27 11.54 -16.80
N ILE A 30 25.61 12.83 -16.77
CA ILE A 30 25.01 13.80 -15.81
C ILE A 30 23.49 13.89 -16.01
N LEU A 31 23.01 13.95 -17.26
CA LEU A 31 21.60 13.94 -17.58
C LEU A 31 20.92 12.63 -17.14
N GLY A 32 21.60 11.49 -17.33
CA GLY A 32 21.14 10.18 -16.87
C GLY A 32 20.97 10.12 -15.37
N ILE A 33 21.96 10.61 -14.61
CA ILE A 33 21.90 10.68 -13.14
C ILE A 33 20.74 11.57 -12.70
N ARG A 34 20.58 12.76 -13.29
CA ARG A 34 19.45 13.67 -12.97
C ARG A 34 18.10 13.02 -13.25
N ARG A 35 18.00 12.31 -14.38
CA ARG A 35 16.76 11.59 -14.71
C ARG A 35 16.47 10.46 -13.71
N MET A 36 17.50 9.72 -13.31
CA MET A 36 17.37 8.70 -12.25
C MET A 36 16.95 9.31 -10.91
N GLN A 37 17.52 10.45 -10.53
CA GLN A 37 17.12 11.15 -9.31
C GLN A 37 15.64 11.53 -9.35
N ASN A 38 15.16 12.11 -10.47
CA ASN A 38 13.75 12.47 -10.58
C ASN A 38 12.83 11.24 -10.50
N ILE A 39 13.20 10.13 -11.14
CA ILE A 39 12.43 8.88 -11.05
C ILE A 39 12.45 8.33 -9.61
N TYR A 40 13.60 8.38 -8.95
CA TYR A 40 13.72 7.94 -7.57
C TYR A 40 12.88 8.80 -6.62
N SER A 41 12.92 10.12 -6.79
CA SER A 41 12.11 11.06 -6.02
C SER A 41 10.62 10.82 -6.20
N GLU A 42 10.18 10.62 -7.44
CA GLU A 42 8.78 10.30 -7.76
C GLU A 42 8.34 8.95 -7.13
N GLN A 43 9.18 7.93 -7.24
CA GLN A 43 8.91 6.64 -6.60
C GLN A 43 8.88 6.72 -5.08
N MET A 44 9.77 7.52 -4.49
CA MET A 44 9.81 7.74 -3.05
C MET A 44 8.54 8.46 -2.57
N TYR A 45 8.09 9.48 -3.31
CA TYR A 45 6.82 10.16 -3.01
C TYR A 45 5.63 9.18 -3.05
N VAL A 46 5.53 8.36 -4.09
CA VAL A 46 4.45 7.37 -4.20
C VAL A 46 4.52 6.33 -3.07
N THR A 47 5.73 5.86 -2.74
CA THR A 47 5.91 4.88 -1.67
C THR A 47 5.55 5.47 -0.31
N GLU A 48 6.00 6.70 -0.01
CA GLU A 48 5.67 7.38 1.24
C GLU A 48 4.17 7.67 1.34
N LEU A 49 3.55 8.10 0.24
CA LEU A 49 2.11 8.31 0.17
C LEU A 49 1.33 7.03 0.52
N GLU A 50 1.68 5.90 -0.07
CA GLU A 50 1.01 4.62 0.22
C GLU A 50 1.30 4.14 1.65
N THR A 51 2.51 4.36 2.15
CA THR A 51 2.88 4.06 3.54
C THR A 51 2.03 4.88 4.52
N ARG A 52 1.90 6.18 4.26
CA ARG A 52 1.08 7.08 5.10
C ARG A 52 -0.40 6.73 5.02
N LYS A 53 -0.93 6.42 3.84
CA LYS A 53 -2.31 5.94 3.69
C LYS A 53 -2.55 4.67 4.52
N GLN A 54 -1.64 3.70 4.44
CA GLN A 54 -1.74 2.48 5.23
C GLN A 54 -1.71 2.79 6.74
N SER A 55 -0.83 3.69 7.18
CA SER A 55 -0.76 4.12 8.58
C SER A 55 -2.06 4.77 9.05
N LEU A 56 -2.69 5.62 8.22
CA LEU A 56 -4.00 6.21 8.52
C LEU A 56 -5.07 5.12 8.70
N SER A 57 -5.14 4.19 7.75
CA SER A 57 -6.09 3.07 7.80
C SER A 57 -5.88 2.21 9.05
N ASP A 58 -4.63 1.83 9.33
CA ASP A 58 -4.29 1.03 10.51
C ASP A 58 -4.66 1.77 11.81
N SER A 59 -4.40 3.07 11.88
CA SER A 59 -4.73 3.88 13.05
C SER A 59 -6.23 3.97 13.31
N VAL A 60 -7.02 4.19 12.26
CA VAL A 60 -8.49 4.22 12.34
C VAL A 60 -9.03 2.84 12.71
N ASN A 61 -8.55 1.77 12.07
CA ASN A 61 -8.99 0.40 12.37
C ASN A 61 -8.65 -0.02 13.80
N ASN A 62 -7.46 0.31 14.29
CA ASN A 62 -7.05 0.05 15.68
C ASN A 62 -7.92 0.85 16.66
N PHE A 63 -8.32 2.06 16.28
CA PHE A 63 -9.19 2.87 17.11
C PHE A 63 -10.62 2.30 17.14
N ILE A 64 -11.15 1.84 16.01
CA ILE A 64 -12.43 1.13 15.93
C ILE A 64 -12.41 -0.12 16.83
N ALA A 65 -11.34 -0.91 16.78
CA ALA A 65 -11.19 -2.07 17.68
C ALA A 65 -11.20 -1.66 19.18
N THR A 66 -10.68 -0.47 19.49
CA THR A 66 -10.77 0.08 20.87
C THR A 66 -12.22 0.44 21.23
N ILE A 67 -12.97 1.00 20.28
CA ILE A 67 -14.42 1.29 20.47
C ILE A 67 -15.18 -0.01 20.70
N ASP A 68 -14.93 -1.04 19.89
CA ASP A 68 -15.58 -2.36 20.01
C ASP A 68 -15.29 -3.01 21.35
N LEU A 69 -14.05 -2.91 21.84
CA LEU A 69 -13.69 -3.41 23.17
C LEU A 69 -14.47 -2.69 24.28
N LYS A 70 -14.50 -1.35 24.26
CA LYS A 70 -15.26 -0.56 25.24
C LYS A 70 -16.76 -0.85 25.20
N ARG A 71 -17.30 -1.06 24.00
CA ARG A 71 -18.68 -1.44 23.80
C ARG A 71 -18.96 -2.82 24.43
N SER A 72 -18.06 -3.78 24.21
CA SER A 72 -18.18 -5.11 24.80
C SER A 72 -18.12 -5.07 26.34
N GLU A 73 -17.22 -4.27 26.91
CA GLU A 73 -17.11 -4.05 28.37
C GLU A 73 -18.39 -3.38 28.90
N ALA A 74 -18.92 -2.39 28.21
CA ALA A 74 -20.16 -1.72 28.55
C ALA A 74 -21.36 -2.68 28.48
N ASP A 75 -21.40 -3.54 27.48
CA ASP A 75 -22.46 -4.53 27.28
C ASP A 75 -22.50 -5.55 28.44
N GLU A 76 -21.35 -6.06 28.85
CA GLU A 76 -21.21 -6.94 30.01
C GLU A 76 -21.68 -6.23 31.29
N TYR A 77 -21.17 -5.00 31.52
CA TYR A 77 -21.51 -4.21 32.68
C TYR A 77 -23.02 -3.90 32.79
N TYR A 78 -23.63 -3.44 31.69
CA TYR A 78 -25.04 -3.09 31.72
C TYR A 78 -25.94 -4.32 31.80
N THR A 79 -25.59 -5.43 31.18
CA THR A 79 -26.30 -6.70 31.27
C THR A 79 -26.31 -7.21 32.73
N GLU A 80 -25.17 -7.16 33.40
CA GLU A 80 -25.07 -7.53 34.81
C GLU A 80 -25.89 -6.58 35.69
N LEU A 81 -25.77 -5.26 35.47
CA LEU A 81 -26.50 -4.23 36.18
C LEU A 81 -28.02 -4.42 36.05
N MET A 82 -28.52 -4.71 34.87
CA MET A 82 -29.93 -4.99 34.61
C MET A 82 -30.41 -6.22 35.38
N THR A 83 -29.63 -7.30 35.35
CA THR A 83 -29.96 -8.55 36.07
C THR A 83 -30.02 -8.36 37.59
N GLN A 84 -29.03 -7.65 38.13
CA GLN A 84 -29.00 -7.33 39.59
C GLN A 84 -30.14 -6.41 40.00
N SER A 85 -30.42 -5.39 39.14
CA SER A 85 -31.49 -4.44 39.40
C SER A 85 -32.86 -5.11 39.36
N GLU A 86 -33.10 -6.05 38.44
CA GLU A 86 -34.34 -6.82 38.37
C GLU A 86 -34.62 -7.57 39.67
N THR A 87 -33.64 -8.29 40.17
CA THR A 87 -33.76 -9.08 41.40
C THR A 87 -34.10 -8.19 42.59
N LYS A 88 -33.32 -7.11 42.81
CA LYS A 88 -33.50 -6.19 43.92
C LYS A 88 -34.82 -5.41 43.83
N ALA A 89 -35.22 -4.99 42.63
CA ALA A 89 -36.48 -4.28 42.42
C ALA A 89 -37.70 -5.16 42.81
N LYS A 90 -37.68 -6.43 42.41
CA LYS A 90 -38.75 -7.40 42.80
C LYS A 90 -38.80 -7.62 44.31
N GLU A 91 -37.66 -7.83 44.97
CA GLU A 91 -37.56 -8.01 46.41
C GLU A 91 -38.08 -6.79 47.17
N TYR A 92 -37.63 -5.59 46.75
CA TYR A 92 -38.06 -4.33 47.38
C TYR A 92 -39.54 -4.08 47.20
N ALA A 93 -40.08 -4.26 46.00
CA ALA A 93 -41.50 -4.06 45.69
C ALA A 93 -42.40 -5.02 46.50
N ILE A 94 -41.99 -6.28 46.69
CA ILE A 94 -42.70 -7.25 47.51
C ILE A 94 -42.72 -6.80 48.97
N ALA A 95 -41.61 -6.27 49.48
CA ALA A 95 -41.51 -5.82 50.87
C ALA A 95 -42.27 -4.51 51.15
N TYR A 96 -42.51 -3.68 50.12
CA TYR A 96 -43.14 -2.36 50.26
C TYR A 96 -44.66 -2.44 50.49
N GLY A 97 -45.31 -3.46 49.97
CA GLY A 97 -46.76 -3.68 50.14
C GLY A 97 -47.60 -3.27 48.95
N ASP A 98 -47.39 -2.11 48.33
CA ASP A 98 -47.88 -1.77 46.98
C ASP A 98 -46.79 -2.03 45.98
N TYR A 99 -47.03 -2.96 45.06
CA TYR A 99 -45.99 -3.43 44.15
C TYR A 99 -45.57 -2.37 43.14
N GLY A 100 -46.52 -1.58 42.60
CA GLY A 100 -46.26 -0.51 41.67
C GLY A 100 -45.50 0.66 42.32
N GLU A 101 -45.99 1.13 43.47
CA GLU A 101 -45.28 2.17 44.23
C GLU A 101 -43.91 1.72 44.73
N GLY A 102 -43.79 0.45 45.14
CA GLY A 102 -42.53 -0.15 45.57
C GLY A 102 -41.48 -0.18 44.44
N LEU A 103 -41.87 -0.53 43.23
CA LEU A 103 -41.00 -0.47 42.07
C LEU A 103 -40.53 0.97 41.77
N SER A 104 -41.47 1.95 41.80
CA SER A 104 -41.15 3.35 41.59
C SER A 104 -40.15 3.86 42.61
N ASN A 105 -40.44 3.64 43.90
CA ASN A 105 -39.53 4.04 44.99
C ASN A 105 -38.17 3.36 44.88
N TYR A 106 -38.10 2.10 44.44
CA TYR A 106 -36.84 1.43 44.22
C TYR A 106 -36.02 2.15 43.15
N PHE A 107 -36.59 2.35 41.94
CA PHE A 107 -35.90 2.99 40.85
C PHE A 107 -35.53 4.44 41.15
N ASP A 108 -36.36 5.19 41.86
CA ASP A 108 -36.05 6.54 42.29
C ASP A 108 -34.94 6.58 43.37
N SER A 109 -34.91 5.57 44.28
CA SER A 109 -33.88 5.47 45.32
C SER A 109 -32.55 4.94 44.82
N VAL A 110 -32.59 4.07 43.82
CA VAL A 110 -31.41 3.45 43.16
C VAL A 110 -30.93 4.32 42.02
N ALA A 111 -31.26 5.63 42.02
CA ALA A 111 -30.65 6.59 41.07
C ALA A 111 -29.11 6.58 41.15
N LEU A 112 -28.54 5.36 40.95
CA LEU A 112 -27.11 5.07 40.85
C LEU A 112 -26.48 5.73 39.63
N CYS A 113 -27.27 6.17 38.66
CA CYS A 113 -26.95 7.05 37.57
C CYS A 113 -28.26 7.60 36.98
N ASP A 114 -28.22 8.75 36.35
CA ASP A 114 -29.29 9.25 35.47
C ASP A 114 -29.56 8.36 34.24
N CYS A 115 -29.10 7.12 34.28
CA CYS A 115 -29.07 6.19 33.16
C CYS A 115 -30.36 5.36 33.06
N PHE A 116 -31.05 5.15 34.17
CA PHE A 116 -32.26 4.34 34.19
C PHE A 116 -33.50 5.13 33.78
N SER A 117 -34.29 4.52 32.93
CA SER A 117 -35.64 4.94 32.60
C SER A 117 -36.59 3.84 32.96
N TYR A 118 -37.78 4.17 33.51
CA TYR A 118 -38.79 3.18 33.78
C TYR A 118 -40.19 3.72 33.53
N ILE A 119 -41.12 2.80 33.26
CA ILE A 119 -42.54 3.05 33.17
C ILE A 119 -43.29 1.89 33.82
N ILE A 120 -44.19 2.19 34.71
CA ILE A 120 -45.01 1.24 35.45
C ILE A 120 -46.48 1.44 35.04
N ILE A 121 -47.12 0.37 34.61
CA ILE A 121 -48.40 0.35 33.97
C ILE A 121 -49.31 -0.63 34.69
N ASP A 122 -50.58 -0.21 34.91
CA ASP A 122 -51.66 -1.14 35.24
C ASP A 122 -52.16 -1.76 33.94
N ALA A 123 -51.82 -3.02 33.69
CA ALA A 123 -52.20 -3.76 32.49
C ALA A 123 -53.73 -4.01 32.37
N SER A 124 -54.51 -3.89 33.48
CA SER A 124 -55.96 -4.05 33.47
C SER A 124 -56.68 -2.80 32.96
N THR A 125 -56.11 -1.62 33.27
CA THR A 125 -56.67 -0.32 32.87
C THR A 125 -55.92 0.33 31.72
N ASN A 126 -54.76 -0.21 31.39
CA ASN A 126 -53.84 0.34 30.42
C ASN A 126 -53.34 1.76 30.78
N GLN A 127 -53.32 2.08 32.09
CA GLN A 127 -52.88 3.38 32.59
C GLN A 127 -51.45 3.35 33.06
N VAL A 128 -50.69 4.41 32.76
CA VAL A 128 -49.37 4.66 33.31
C VAL A 128 -49.54 5.11 34.77
N LEU A 129 -48.94 4.39 35.69
CA LEU A 129 -48.95 4.71 37.11
C LEU A 129 -47.75 5.62 37.47
N TYR A 130 -46.60 5.24 37.03
CA TYR A 130 -45.33 5.94 37.30
C TYR A 130 -44.42 5.86 36.05
N ALA A 131 -43.68 6.91 35.78
CA ALA A 131 -42.65 6.93 34.73
C ALA A 131 -41.52 7.92 35.04
N ALA A 132 -40.28 7.58 34.68
CA ALA A 132 -39.15 8.45 34.81
C ALA A 132 -38.14 8.24 33.67
N GLY A 133 -37.21 9.20 33.52
CA GLY A 133 -36.21 9.20 32.47
C GLY A 133 -36.81 9.31 31.07
N ALA A 134 -36.15 8.73 30.07
CA ALA A 134 -36.57 8.76 28.67
C ALA A 134 -37.97 8.16 28.46
N LEU A 135 -38.41 7.18 29.24
CA LEU A 135 -39.71 6.56 29.15
C LEU A 135 -40.87 7.45 29.64
N SER A 136 -40.56 8.49 30.45
CA SER A 136 -41.59 9.45 30.92
C SER A 136 -42.11 10.37 29.79
N GLN A 137 -41.39 10.46 28.69
CA GLN A 137 -41.76 11.32 27.53
C GLN A 137 -42.52 10.55 26.45
N ILE A 138 -42.70 9.23 26.61
CA ILE A 138 -43.38 8.38 25.63
C ILE A 138 -44.90 8.38 25.91
N ASP A 139 -45.69 8.68 24.90
CA ASP A 139 -47.15 8.53 24.97
C ASP A 139 -47.54 7.04 24.81
N TYR A 140 -47.85 6.40 25.93
CA TYR A 140 -48.13 4.96 25.97
C TYR A 140 -49.46 4.63 25.32
N THR A 141 -49.45 3.93 24.22
CA THR A 141 -50.62 3.57 23.40
C THR A 141 -51.10 2.13 23.62
N GLY A 142 -50.63 1.45 24.66
CA GLY A 142 -51.00 0.06 24.97
C GLY A 142 -50.05 -1.01 24.40
N ASN A 143 -49.03 -0.62 23.69
CA ASN A 143 -48.00 -1.54 23.18
C ASN A 143 -46.72 -1.47 24.05
N VAL A 144 -46.46 -2.52 24.84
CA VAL A 144 -45.28 -2.62 25.68
C VAL A 144 -43.99 -2.79 24.88
N ASP A 145 -44.07 -3.45 23.72
CA ASP A 145 -42.87 -3.68 22.88
C ASP A 145 -42.34 -2.36 22.31
N ALA A 146 -43.23 -1.40 22.01
CA ALA A 146 -42.85 -0.07 21.54
C ALA A 146 -42.04 0.71 22.60
N LEU A 147 -42.21 0.43 23.88
CA LEU A 147 -41.45 1.07 24.97
C LEU A 147 -39.99 0.65 25.00
N THR A 148 -39.64 -0.49 24.42
CA THR A 148 -38.26 -1.00 24.38
C THR A 148 -37.47 -0.50 23.19
N GLU A 149 -38.09 0.08 22.17
CA GLU A 149 -37.45 0.55 20.95
C GLU A 149 -36.33 1.58 21.19
N GLY A 150 -36.52 2.48 22.16
CA GLY A 150 -35.55 3.51 22.54
C GLY A 150 -34.50 3.06 23.57
N LEU A 151 -34.62 1.82 24.09
CA LEU A 151 -33.72 1.28 25.08
C LEU A 151 -32.63 0.41 24.44
N ALA A 152 -31.39 0.52 24.93
CA ALA A 152 -30.31 -0.38 24.61
C ALA A 152 -30.41 -1.67 25.42
N TYR A 153 -30.75 -1.53 26.69
CA TYR A 153 -30.98 -2.64 27.63
C TYR A 153 -32.36 -2.46 28.25
N SER A 154 -33.18 -3.48 28.25
CA SER A 154 -34.53 -3.42 28.83
C SER A 154 -34.90 -4.71 29.51
N THR A 155 -35.71 -4.58 30.54
CA THR A 155 -36.33 -5.70 31.28
C THR A 155 -37.80 -5.39 31.54
N LEU A 156 -38.59 -6.43 31.47
CA LEU A 156 -40.01 -6.38 31.77
C LEU A 156 -40.31 -7.17 33.05
N ILE A 157 -40.70 -6.47 34.10
CA ILE A 157 -41.19 -7.08 35.34
C ILE A 157 -42.74 -7.12 35.29
N LYS A 158 -43.32 -8.30 35.55
CA LYS A 158 -44.76 -8.49 35.67
C LYS A 158 -45.12 -9.12 37.01
N ASN A 159 -46.13 -8.53 37.67
CA ASN A 159 -46.73 -9.10 38.87
C ASN A 159 -48.21 -8.73 38.94
N GLY A 160 -49.11 -9.70 38.78
CA GLY A 160 -50.55 -9.47 38.66
C GLY A 160 -50.89 -8.53 37.51
N ASN A 161 -51.54 -7.41 37.81
CA ASN A 161 -51.89 -6.38 36.82
C ASN A 161 -50.78 -5.34 36.62
N ILE A 162 -49.73 -5.37 37.39
CA ILE A 162 -48.61 -4.42 37.28
C ILE A 162 -47.58 -4.94 36.27
N SER A 163 -47.27 -4.12 35.30
CA SER A 163 -46.18 -4.31 34.34
C SER A 163 -45.21 -3.13 34.43
N CYS A 164 -43.96 -3.41 34.60
CA CYS A 164 -42.92 -2.40 34.63
C CYS A 164 -41.91 -2.70 33.53
N VAL A 165 -41.75 -1.79 32.57
CA VAL A 165 -40.61 -1.76 31.67
C VAL A 165 -39.62 -0.79 32.23
N TYR A 166 -38.38 -1.24 32.37
CA TYR A 166 -37.28 -0.37 32.74
C TYR A 166 -36.05 -0.72 31.93
N GLY A 167 -35.16 0.24 31.82
CA GLY A 167 -33.96 0.02 31.03
C GLY A 167 -33.08 1.25 30.94
N ILE A 168 -32.06 1.13 30.06
CA ILE A 168 -31.08 2.17 29.77
C ILE A 168 -31.29 2.61 28.33
N SER A 169 -31.42 3.91 28.10
CA SER A 169 -31.66 4.44 26.76
C SER A 169 -30.44 4.25 25.83
N LYS A 170 -30.71 4.06 24.54
CA LYS A 170 -29.65 4.01 23.51
C LYS A 170 -28.84 5.29 23.51
N GLU A 171 -29.51 6.44 23.62
CA GLU A 171 -28.86 7.76 23.66
C GLU A 171 -27.89 7.90 24.82
N TYR A 172 -28.25 7.40 26.02
CA TYR A 172 -27.33 7.42 27.18
C TYR A 172 -26.08 6.58 26.92
N VAL A 173 -26.25 5.35 26.41
CA VAL A 173 -25.14 4.43 26.15
C VAL A 173 -24.21 5.02 25.08
N GLU A 174 -24.80 5.54 24.01
CA GLU A 174 -24.03 6.20 22.94
C GLU A 174 -23.30 7.43 23.46
N THR A 175 -23.98 8.31 24.20
CA THR A 175 -23.37 9.53 24.75
C THR A 175 -22.21 9.20 25.70
N LYS A 176 -22.39 8.18 26.54
CA LYS A 176 -21.32 7.75 27.45
C LYS A 176 -20.12 7.19 26.71
N LEU A 177 -20.35 6.30 25.74
CA LEU A 177 -19.31 5.77 24.89
C LEU A 177 -18.59 6.89 24.14
N LEU A 178 -19.34 7.82 23.54
CA LEU A 178 -18.78 8.97 22.84
C LEU A 178 -17.89 9.82 23.76
N ASN A 179 -18.32 10.10 24.98
CA ASN A 179 -17.53 10.89 25.92
C ASN A 179 -16.21 10.20 26.30
N GLU A 180 -16.23 8.89 26.51
CA GLU A 180 -15.02 8.11 26.79
C GLU A 180 -14.07 8.11 25.58
N VAL A 181 -14.59 7.87 24.38
CA VAL A 181 -13.85 7.87 23.11
C VAL A 181 -13.30 9.26 22.80
N ALA A 182 -14.10 10.32 23.00
CA ALA A 182 -13.68 11.70 22.82
C ALA A 182 -12.53 12.07 23.79
N GLY A 183 -12.61 11.60 25.04
CA GLY A 183 -11.54 11.77 26.00
C GLY A 183 -10.22 11.15 25.52
N GLU A 184 -10.27 9.96 24.95
CA GLU A 184 -9.08 9.30 24.39
C GLU A 184 -8.54 10.03 23.17
N ILE A 185 -9.40 10.43 22.23
CA ILE A 185 -9.00 11.18 21.03
C ILE A 185 -8.26 12.47 21.43
N LYS A 186 -8.80 13.22 22.40
CA LYS A 186 -8.22 14.51 22.83
C LYS A 186 -6.90 14.38 23.57
N VAL A 187 -6.61 13.24 24.19
CA VAL A 187 -5.36 12.99 24.92
C VAL A 187 -4.31 12.28 24.04
N ARG A 188 -4.75 11.50 23.07
CA ARG A 188 -3.88 10.71 22.22
C ARG A 188 -3.05 11.62 21.31
N LYS A 189 -1.73 11.48 21.41
CA LYS A 189 -0.80 12.21 20.53
C LYS A 189 -0.35 11.28 19.44
N TYR A 190 -0.58 11.70 18.22
CA TYR A 190 -0.01 11.09 17.02
C TYR A 190 1.23 11.88 16.59
N GLN A 191 2.01 11.32 15.68
CA GLN A 191 3.14 12.04 15.09
C GLN A 191 2.61 13.12 14.12
N ASP A 192 3.40 14.13 13.88
CA ASP A 192 3.23 15.09 12.78
C ASP A 192 1.88 15.83 12.76
N GLY A 193 1.31 16.15 13.93
CA GLY A 193 0.05 16.92 14.01
C GLY A 193 -1.20 16.14 13.55
N GLU A 194 -1.08 14.85 13.35
CA GLU A 194 -2.20 13.97 13.04
C GLU A 194 -3.19 13.89 14.21
N TYR A 195 -4.46 13.73 13.90
CA TYR A 195 -5.50 13.48 14.90
C TYR A 195 -6.67 12.73 14.29
N LEU A 196 -7.38 11.98 15.14
CA LEU A 196 -8.65 11.36 14.82
C LEU A 196 -9.78 12.37 15.07
N TRP A 197 -10.85 12.25 14.29
CA TRP A 197 -12.12 12.93 14.57
C TRP A 197 -13.28 12.01 14.24
N ILE A 198 -14.46 12.35 14.77
CA ILE A 198 -15.68 11.58 14.60
C ILE A 198 -16.78 12.51 14.12
N GLU A 199 -17.46 12.10 13.07
CA GLU A 199 -18.68 12.69 12.56
C GLU A 199 -19.80 11.65 12.62
N ARG A 200 -21.03 12.05 12.91
CA ARG A 200 -22.19 11.18 12.78
C ARG A 200 -22.95 11.54 11.50
N ILE A 201 -23.21 10.55 10.67
CA ILE A 201 -24.06 10.72 9.50
C ILE A 201 -25.52 10.76 9.94
N ASP A 202 -26.16 11.88 9.74
CA ASP A 202 -27.58 12.10 10.09
C ASP A 202 -28.49 11.84 8.88
N ASN A 203 -27.96 11.98 7.65
CA ASN A 203 -28.68 11.75 6.40
C ASN A 203 -27.78 11.19 5.30
N LEU A 204 -28.01 9.97 4.91
CA LEU A 204 -27.28 9.29 3.83
C LEU A 204 -27.58 9.86 2.43
N GLU A 205 -28.66 10.62 2.24
CA GLU A 205 -28.95 11.24 0.93
C GLU A 205 -28.08 12.48 0.68
N GLY A 206 -27.40 12.97 1.71
CA GLY A 206 -26.60 14.20 1.61
C GLY A 206 -27.43 15.46 1.84
N GLY A 207 -26.90 16.61 1.43
CA GLY A 207 -27.53 17.90 1.59
C GLY A 207 -26.93 18.72 2.73
N ASN A 208 -27.65 19.73 3.21
CA ASN A 208 -27.13 20.73 4.13
C ASN A 208 -26.77 20.17 5.52
N ASP A 209 -27.56 19.27 6.06
CA ASP A 209 -27.35 18.70 7.39
C ASP A 209 -27.11 17.20 7.30
N PHE A 210 -26.13 16.78 6.44
CA PHE A 210 -25.91 15.36 6.22
C PHE A 210 -25.19 14.69 7.37
N ALA A 211 -24.35 15.43 8.10
CA ALA A 211 -23.61 14.89 9.25
C ALA A 211 -23.40 15.95 10.33
N THR A 212 -23.22 15.48 11.56
CA THR A 212 -22.86 16.29 12.74
C THR A 212 -21.44 15.96 13.18
N VAL A 213 -20.61 16.97 13.39
CA VAL A 213 -19.27 16.80 13.94
C VAL A 213 -19.36 16.52 15.44
N LEU A 214 -18.96 15.33 15.87
CA LEU A 214 -19.05 14.93 17.28
C LEU A 214 -17.76 15.25 18.06
N VAL A 215 -16.61 14.98 17.47
CA VAL A 215 -15.29 15.19 18.10
C VAL A 215 -14.30 15.67 17.04
N HIS A 216 -13.65 16.82 17.25
CA HIS A 216 -12.68 17.36 16.31
C HIS A 216 -11.54 18.11 17.01
N PRO A 217 -10.49 17.44 17.48
CA PRO A 217 -9.40 18.08 18.25
C PRO A 217 -8.69 19.21 17.50
N GLY A 218 -8.57 19.10 16.18
CA GLY A 218 -7.91 20.11 15.34
C GLY A 218 -8.74 21.38 15.12
N ASN A 219 -10.05 21.35 15.39
CA ASN A 219 -10.92 22.52 15.36
C ASN A 219 -12.13 22.31 16.29
N PRO A 220 -11.97 22.49 17.60
CA PRO A 220 -13.06 22.26 18.56
C PRO A 220 -14.29 23.16 18.37
N GLU A 221 -14.16 24.27 17.64
CA GLU A 221 -15.27 25.22 17.43
C GLU A 221 -16.37 24.65 16.51
N ILE A 222 -16.06 23.61 15.75
CA ILE A 222 -17.07 22.94 14.89
C ILE A 222 -17.73 21.73 15.56
N GLU A 223 -17.30 21.33 16.76
CA GLU A 223 -17.96 20.25 17.50
C GLU A 223 -19.44 20.63 17.76
N GLY A 224 -20.35 19.70 17.49
CA GLY A 224 -21.79 19.90 17.60
C GLY A 224 -22.44 20.61 16.42
N LYS A 225 -21.69 21.06 15.42
CA LYS A 225 -22.25 21.69 14.22
C LYS A 225 -22.54 20.67 13.14
N THR A 226 -23.58 20.94 12.37
CA THR A 226 -23.88 20.16 11.16
C THR A 226 -23.00 20.63 10.00
N ILE A 227 -22.70 19.71 9.10
CA ILE A 227 -21.94 19.93 7.88
C ILE A 227 -22.74 19.52 6.64
N SER A 228 -22.40 20.12 5.50
CA SER A 228 -23.10 19.92 4.23
C SER A 228 -22.23 19.21 3.22
N THR A 229 -22.84 18.33 2.40
CA THR A 229 -22.18 17.75 1.23
C THR A 229 -21.94 18.79 0.12
N GLU A 230 -22.65 19.93 0.15
CA GLU A 230 -22.49 21.03 -0.80
C GLU A 230 -21.32 21.96 -0.41
N THR A 231 -20.74 21.79 0.78
CA THR A 231 -19.59 22.56 1.21
C THR A 231 -18.38 22.24 0.32
N LEU A 232 -17.81 23.29 -0.25
CA LEU A 232 -16.62 23.23 -1.07
C LEU A 232 -15.38 23.54 -0.22
N ASP A 233 -14.26 22.93 -0.56
CA ASP A 233 -12.95 23.27 0.01
C ASP A 233 -12.38 24.57 -0.61
N GLU A 234 -11.19 24.96 -0.19
CA GLU A 234 -10.50 26.18 -0.68
C GLU A 234 -10.11 26.11 -2.19
N LYS A 235 -10.42 25.02 -2.88
CA LYS A 235 -10.18 24.78 -4.32
C LYS A 235 -11.43 24.29 -5.06
N ASP A 236 -12.60 24.58 -4.52
CA ASP A 236 -13.90 24.22 -5.10
C ASP A 236 -14.17 22.70 -5.22
N ASN A 237 -13.56 21.85 -4.34
CA ASN A 237 -13.87 20.43 -4.32
C ASN A 237 -14.93 20.09 -3.27
N ALA A 238 -15.94 19.30 -3.64
CA ALA A 238 -16.98 18.80 -2.75
C ALA A 238 -16.48 17.57 -1.98
N TYR A 239 -15.60 17.75 -1.01
CA TYR A 239 -14.92 16.67 -0.31
C TYR A 239 -15.86 15.85 0.60
N ASN A 240 -16.86 16.50 1.20
CA ASN A 240 -17.89 15.81 2.00
C ASN A 240 -18.76 14.89 1.15
N GLN A 241 -19.12 15.33 -0.08
CA GLN A 241 -19.82 14.46 -1.02
C GLN A 241 -18.96 13.26 -1.41
N ALA A 242 -17.69 13.47 -1.71
CA ALA A 242 -16.77 12.39 -2.05
C ALA A 242 -16.59 11.39 -0.89
N MET A 243 -16.55 11.88 0.36
CA MET A 243 -16.54 11.03 1.54
C MET A 243 -17.82 10.19 1.64
N LEU A 244 -18.97 10.82 1.53
CA LEU A 244 -20.27 10.12 1.61
C LEU A 244 -20.43 9.06 0.52
N ASP A 245 -20.03 9.38 -0.71
CA ASP A 245 -20.08 8.44 -1.84
C ASP A 245 -19.18 7.21 -1.60
N GLY A 246 -17.97 7.43 -1.10
CA GLY A 246 -17.05 6.35 -0.78
C GLY A 246 -17.54 5.48 0.38
N ILE A 247 -18.06 6.08 1.43
CA ILE A 247 -18.67 5.38 2.57
C ILE A 247 -19.85 4.52 2.12
N LYS A 248 -20.72 5.04 1.25
CA LYS A 248 -21.85 4.29 0.70
C LYS A 248 -21.42 3.12 -0.19
N ALA A 249 -20.31 3.26 -0.91
CA ALA A 249 -19.82 2.24 -1.84
C ALA A 249 -19.11 1.09 -1.12
N ASP A 250 -18.17 1.41 -0.26
CA ASP A 250 -17.19 0.45 0.28
C ASP A 250 -17.11 0.45 1.82
N GLY A 251 -17.84 1.32 2.51
CA GLY A 251 -17.74 1.50 3.96
C GLY A 251 -16.48 2.27 4.42
N GLU A 252 -15.57 2.57 3.50
CA GLU A 252 -14.34 3.31 3.78
C GLU A 252 -13.86 4.07 2.55
N VAL A 253 -13.11 5.16 2.75
CA VAL A 253 -12.64 5.98 1.64
C VAL A 253 -11.40 6.78 1.99
N TYR A 254 -10.54 7.00 0.97
CA TYR A 254 -9.52 8.03 1.00
C TYR A 254 -10.00 9.26 0.25
N THR A 255 -10.00 10.40 0.93
CA THR A 255 -10.32 11.71 0.34
C THR A 255 -9.13 12.65 0.45
N THR A 256 -9.13 13.68 -0.39
CA THR A 256 -8.15 14.77 -0.30
C THR A 256 -8.86 16.10 -0.47
N TYR A 257 -8.56 17.05 0.38
CA TYR A 257 -9.13 18.38 0.30
C TYR A 257 -8.16 19.47 0.78
N TRP A 258 -8.46 20.71 0.46
CA TRP A 258 -7.72 21.88 0.89
C TRP A 258 -8.46 22.52 2.07
N TYR A 259 -7.73 22.83 3.12
CA TYR A 259 -8.30 23.41 4.33
C TYR A 259 -7.39 24.54 4.84
N GLN A 260 -8.01 25.51 5.49
CA GLN A 260 -7.28 26.50 6.26
C GLN A 260 -6.90 25.89 7.61
N GLU A 261 -5.63 25.92 7.96
CA GLU A 261 -5.16 25.42 9.26
C GLU A 261 -5.72 26.28 10.40
N TYR A 262 -6.14 25.60 11.48
CA TYR A 262 -6.76 26.27 12.61
C TYR A 262 -5.85 27.35 13.19
N GLN A 263 -6.38 28.56 13.38
CA GLN A 263 -5.64 29.73 13.85
C GLN A 263 -4.44 30.15 12.97
N SER A 264 -4.46 29.81 11.70
CA SER A 264 -3.43 30.15 10.70
C SER A 264 -4.09 30.62 9.39
N ASP A 265 -3.36 31.43 8.62
CA ASP A 265 -3.77 31.80 7.26
C ASP A 265 -3.25 30.78 6.20
N LEU A 266 -2.61 29.70 6.65
CA LEU A 266 -2.03 28.71 5.75
C LEU A 266 -3.12 27.78 5.20
N ILE A 267 -3.19 27.71 3.88
CA ILE A 267 -4.04 26.74 3.17
C ILE A 267 -3.19 25.53 2.81
N SER A 268 -3.55 24.39 3.40
CA SER A 268 -2.85 23.13 3.23
C SER A 268 -3.75 22.08 2.59
N LYS A 269 -3.15 21.14 1.83
CA LYS A 269 -3.85 19.97 1.32
C LYS A 269 -3.76 18.85 2.35
N LYS A 270 -4.89 18.21 2.67
CA LYS A 270 -4.97 17.08 3.58
C LYS A 270 -5.34 15.81 2.85
N ILE A 271 -4.73 14.71 3.23
CA ILE A 271 -5.09 13.35 2.81
C ILE A 271 -5.76 12.71 4.01
N VAL A 272 -6.96 12.20 3.82
CA VAL A 272 -7.80 11.66 4.88
C VAL A 272 -8.24 10.26 4.55
N TYR A 273 -8.19 9.39 5.52
CA TYR A 273 -8.89 8.11 5.52
C TYR A 273 -10.09 8.20 6.46
N SER A 274 -11.26 7.81 5.96
CA SER A 274 -12.54 7.80 6.68
C SER A 274 -13.13 6.41 6.60
N LYS A 275 -13.65 5.91 7.74
CA LYS A 275 -14.30 4.60 7.82
C LYS A 275 -15.61 4.69 8.57
N TRP A 276 -16.62 4.03 8.01
CA TRP A 276 -17.95 3.90 8.59
C TRP A 276 -17.97 2.94 9.77
N TYR A 277 -18.57 3.37 10.86
CA TYR A 277 -18.91 2.56 12.02
C TYR A 277 -20.44 2.53 12.15
N GLU A 278 -21.05 1.52 11.55
CA GLU A 278 -22.49 1.44 11.26
C GLU A 278 -23.36 1.51 12.51
N ASP A 279 -22.95 0.86 13.60
CA ASP A 279 -23.76 0.72 14.82
C ASP A 279 -24.23 2.06 15.41
N TYR A 280 -23.43 3.12 15.25
CA TYR A 280 -23.72 4.47 15.73
C TYR A 280 -23.79 5.50 14.59
N GLN A 281 -23.72 5.06 13.36
CA GLN A 281 -23.64 5.92 12.16
C GLN A 281 -22.45 6.90 12.23
N TRP A 282 -21.38 6.49 12.90
CA TRP A 282 -20.19 7.31 13.00
C TRP A 282 -19.26 7.10 11.79
N VAL A 283 -18.64 8.17 11.36
CA VAL A 283 -17.48 8.14 10.47
C VAL A 283 -16.28 8.52 11.29
N ILE A 284 -15.33 7.60 11.38
CA ILE A 284 -14.08 7.81 12.10
C ILE A 284 -13.03 8.12 11.06
N SER A 285 -12.44 9.29 11.18
CA SER A 285 -11.53 9.82 10.19
C SER A 285 -10.20 10.20 10.83
N MET A 286 -9.13 10.05 10.04
CA MET A 286 -7.80 10.51 10.36
C MET A 286 -7.12 11.06 9.12
N GLY A 287 -6.34 12.12 9.24
CA GLY A 287 -5.71 12.73 8.08
C GLY A 287 -4.36 13.37 8.38
N ILE A 288 -3.53 13.44 7.33
CA ILE A 288 -2.22 14.05 7.34
C ILE A 288 -2.16 15.22 6.35
N PRO A 289 -1.41 16.29 6.65
CA PRO A 289 -1.08 17.32 5.69
C PRO A 289 -0.21 16.75 4.56
N ALA A 290 -0.59 16.98 3.31
CA ALA A 290 0.16 16.43 2.16
C ALA A 290 1.57 17.04 2.02
N HIS A 291 1.81 18.22 2.59
CA HIS A 291 3.12 18.86 2.56
C HIS A 291 4.19 18.08 3.36
N GLU A 292 3.81 17.33 4.38
CA GLU A 292 4.73 16.49 5.15
C GLU A 292 5.39 15.41 4.29
N ILE A 293 4.62 14.82 3.36
CA ILE A 293 5.17 13.85 2.39
C ILE A 293 6.21 14.53 1.49
N VAL A 294 5.90 15.77 1.02
CA VAL A 294 6.80 16.54 0.19
C VAL A 294 8.06 16.93 0.97
N GLU A 295 7.91 17.32 2.24
CA GLU A 295 9.01 17.70 3.11
C GLU A 295 9.92 16.51 3.40
N PHE A 296 9.37 15.34 3.75
CA PHE A 296 10.09 14.09 3.92
C PHE A 296 10.93 13.72 2.67
N VAL A 297 10.32 13.78 1.48
CA VAL A 297 11.01 13.52 0.22
C VAL A 297 12.13 14.54 -0.01
N SER A 298 11.83 15.82 0.23
CA SER A 298 12.80 16.92 0.07
C SER A 298 13.99 16.81 1.05
N GLU A 299 13.73 16.45 2.30
CA GLU A 299 14.79 16.23 3.29
C GLU A 299 15.66 15.05 2.93
N THR A 300 15.06 13.93 2.56
CA THR A 300 15.78 12.73 2.11
C THR A 300 16.60 13.03 0.85
N GLU A 301 16.08 13.83 -0.08
CA GLU A 301 16.84 14.29 -1.24
C GLU A 301 18.05 15.16 -0.82
N LYS A 302 17.87 16.10 0.09
CA LYS A 302 18.95 16.94 0.60
C LYS A 302 20.05 16.12 1.28
N GLU A 303 19.67 15.12 2.07
CA GLU A 303 20.63 14.22 2.71
C GLU A 303 21.43 13.39 1.69
N ASN A 304 20.78 12.95 0.61
CA ASN A 304 21.41 12.17 -0.44
C ASN A 304 22.23 13.02 -1.45
N GLN A 305 21.96 14.31 -1.56
CA GLN A 305 22.61 15.22 -2.50
C GLN A 305 24.16 15.20 -2.41
N PRO A 306 24.79 15.22 -1.22
CA PRO A 306 26.26 15.14 -1.14
C PRO A 306 26.84 13.82 -1.67
N ALA A 307 26.10 12.72 -1.53
CA ALA A 307 26.52 11.42 -2.07
C ALA A 307 26.47 11.43 -3.60
N VAL A 308 25.40 12.00 -4.16
CA VAL A 308 25.25 12.17 -5.61
C VAL A 308 26.32 13.07 -6.19
N TYR A 309 26.61 14.22 -5.56
CA TYR A 309 27.69 15.11 -6.02
C TYR A 309 29.05 14.44 -5.93
N ARG A 310 29.32 13.67 -4.87
CA ARG A 310 30.54 12.86 -4.76
C ARG A 310 30.64 11.83 -5.88
N MET A 311 29.55 11.15 -6.20
CA MET A 311 29.50 10.18 -7.29
C MET A 311 29.75 10.87 -8.65
N ILE A 312 29.10 12.00 -8.92
CA ILE A 312 29.32 12.78 -10.14
C ILE A 312 30.79 13.25 -10.22
N ALA A 313 31.35 13.77 -9.12
CA ALA A 313 32.74 14.20 -9.05
C ALA A 313 33.71 13.06 -9.30
N LEU A 314 33.48 11.89 -8.67
CA LEU A 314 34.30 10.70 -8.88
C LEU A 314 34.25 10.23 -10.33
N ILE A 315 33.07 10.16 -10.93
CA ILE A 315 32.91 9.75 -12.32
C ILE A 315 33.57 10.77 -13.26
N THR A 316 33.33 12.05 -13.03
CA THR A 316 33.95 13.12 -13.84
C THR A 316 35.47 13.08 -13.72
N THR A 317 35.98 12.93 -12.50
CA THR A 317 37.44 12.79 -12.26
C THR A 317 37.99 11.54 -12.94
N MET A 318 37.30 10.41 -12.83
CA MET A 318 37.66 9.17 -13.51
C MET A 318 37.72 9.38 -15.04
N PHE A 319 36.73 10.04 -15.63
CA PHE A 319 36.71 10.36 -17.05
C PHE A 319 37.87 11.28 -17.44
N VAL A 320 38.20 12.32 -16.64
CA VAL A 320 39.30 13.22 -16.88
C VAL A 320 40.64 12.48 -16.82
N VAL A 321 40.80 11.60 -15.82
CA VAL A 321 42.03 10.78 -15.67
C VAL A 321 42.14 9.79 -16.84
N LEU A 322 41.06 9.09 -17.16
CA LEU A 322 41.05 8.15 -18.29
C LEU A 322 41.31 8.86 -19.62
N PHE A 323 40.74 10.04 -19.82
CA PHE A 323 41.00 10.89 -20.98
C PHE A 323 42.47 11.32 -21.04
N GLY A 324 43.01 11.80 -19.91
CA GLY A 324 44.43 12.20 -19.81
C GLY A 324 45.40 11.04 -20.09
N LEU A 325 45.10 9.85 -19.55
CA LEU A 325 45.87 8.62 -19.83
C LEU A 325 45.73 8.20 -21.31
N GLY A 326 44.50 8.28 -21.86
CA GLY A 326 44.25 8.00 -23.28
C GLY A 326 45.04 8.94 -24.19
N MET A 327 45.02 10.24 -23.89
CA MET A 327 45.83 11.25 -24.59
C MET A 327 47.34 10.99 -24.47
N PHE A 328 47.81 10.66 -23.26
CA PHE A 328 49.22 10.31 -23.04
C PHE A 328 49.64 9.09 -23.88
N PHE A 329 48.79 8.05 -23.94
CA PHE A 329 49.01 6.87 -24.76
C PHE A 329 49.05 7.19 -26.28
N ILE A 330 48.08 8.02 -26.75
CA ILE A 330 47.97 8.43 -28.15
C ILE A 330 49.21 9.28 -28.55
N ILE A 331 49.64 10.16 -27.64
CA ILE A 331 50.79 11.04 -27.89
C ILE A 331 52.12 10.29 -27.74
N GLY A 332 52.18 9.35 -26.77
CA GLY A 332 53.47 8.70 -26.40
C GLY A 332 53.82 7.45 -27.20
N ASN A 333 52.90 6.76 -27.87
CA ASN A 333 53.20 5.44 -28.45
C ASN A 333 52.64 5.23 -29.89
N ASP A 334 53.19 5.93 -30.83
CA ASP A 334 52.73 6.07 -32.21
C ASP A 334 52.82 4.82 -33.11
N ARG A 335 53.51 3.78 -32.70
CA ARG A 335 53.73 2.58 -33.55
C ARG A 335 53.10 1.28 -33.07
N ARG A 336 52.71 1.18 -31.81
CA ARG A 336 52.22 -0.09 -31.25
C ARG A 336 50.67 -0.18 -31.21
N LEU A 337 49.99 0.93 -31.20
CA LEU A 337 48.52 0.94 -31.05
C LEU A 337 47.78 0.51 -32.32
N PHE A 338 48.26 0.87 -33.49
CA PHE A 338 47.56 0.59 -34.75
C PHE A 338 47.44 -0.92 -35.05
N LEU A 339 48.43 -1.72 -34.66
CA LEU A 339 48.41 -3.18 -34.88
C LEU A 339 47.65 -3.97 -33.81
N ARG A 340 47.38 -3.35 -32.64
CA ARG A 340 46.57 -3.97 -31.59
C ARG A 340 45.10 -3.65 -31.69
N THR A 341 44.73 -2.53 -32.32
CA THR A 341 43.33 -2.07 -32.45
C THR A 341 42.50 -3.02 -33.31
N GLU A 342 43.12 -3.66 -34.33
CA GLU A 342 42.42 -4.65 -35.17
C GLU A 342 42.03 -5.94 -34.41
N LYS A 343 42.80 -6.29 -33.36
CA LYS A 343 42.46 -7.45 -32.51
C LYS A 343 41.45 -7.15 -31.43
N ILE A 344 41.31 -5.87 -31.01
CA ILE A 344 40.41 -5.46 -29.91
C ILE A 344 38.96 -5.25 -30.39
N LEU A 345 38.80 -4.90 -31.67
CA LEU A 345 37.46 -4.76 -32.30
C LEU A 345 36.67 -6.08 -32.42
N ARG A 346 37.35 -7.23 -32.18
CA ARG A 346 36.71 -8.54 -32.11
C ARG A 346 36.24 -8.94 -30.71
N THR A 347 36.43 -8.13 -29.70
CA THR A 347 35.99 -8.43 -28.34
C THR A 347 34.52 -8.12 -28.12
N GLU A 348 33.69 -9.13 -28.39
CA GLU A 348 32.68 -9.57 -27.42
C GLU A 348 31.49 -8.67 -27.25
N ALA A 349 30.58 -8.77 -28.20
CA ALA A 349 29.18 -8.38 -27.90
C ALA A 349 28.72 -9.15 -26.66
N HIS A 350 28.47 -8.44 -25.56
CA HIS A 350 27.88 -8.99 -24.33
C HIS A 350 26.36 -9.08 -24.40
N VAL A 351 25.79 -8.62 -25.50
CA VAL A 351 24.37 -8.50 -25.73
C VAL A 351 23.96 -9.40 -26.89
N ASP A 352 22.86 -10.05 -26.76
CA ASP A 352 22.24 -10.82 -27.83
C ASP A 352 21.70 -9.85 -28.92
N GLU A 353 22.10 -10.06 -30.15
CA GLU A 353 21.78 -9.15 -31.27
C GLU A 353 20.28 -9.06 -31.54
N LEU A 354 19.54 -10.15 -31.36
CA LEU A 354 18.09 -10.22 -31.61
C LEU A 354 17.28 -9.57 -30.51
N THR A 355 17.51 -10.00 -29.27
CA THR A 355 16.63 -9.69 -28.15
C THR A 355 17.12 -8.52 -27.30
N LYS A 356 18.37 -8.14 -27.43
CA LYS A 356 19.03 -7.14 -26.60
C LYS A 356 19.01 -7.48 -25.10
N ALA A 357 18.78 -8.75 -24.74
CA ALA A 357 19.17 -9.32 -23.47
C ALA A 357 20.69 -9.54 -23.42
N ASN A 358 21.24 -9.79 -22.24
CA ASN A 358 22.61 -10.24 -22.19
C ASN A 358 22.75 -11.60 -22.88
N ASN A 359 23.87 -11.82 -23.58
CA ASN A 359 24.10 -13.11 -24.22
C ASN A 359 24.66 -14.14 -23.22
N ARG A 360 24.70 -15.41 -23.62
CA ARG A 360 25.17 -16.53 -22.82
C ARG A 360 26.61 -16.33 -22.33
N LYS A 361 27.48 -15.65 -23.12
CA LYS A 361 28.86 -15.42 -22.76
C LYS A 361 28.97 -14.44 -21.58
N PHE A 362 28.20 -13.37 -21.61
CA PHE A 362 28.01 -12.48 -20.46
C PHE A 362 27.45 -13.27 -19.26
N GLY A 363 26.38 -14.04 -19.51
CA GLY A 363 25.68 -14.80 -18.48
C GLY A 363 26.59 -15.76 -17.72
N ASN A 364 27.44 -16.48 -18.43
CA ASN A 364 28.41 -17.39 -17.77
C ASN A 364 29.35 -16.65 -16.80
N ARG A 365 29.88 -15.48 -17.24
CA ARG A 365 30.77 -14.68 -16.39
C ARG A 365 30.03 -14.08 -15.22
N PHE A 366 28.84 -13.50 -15.47
CA PHE A 366 28.02 -12.87 -14.44
C PHE A 366 27.58 -13.88 -13.36
N LEU A 367 27.16 -15.05 -13.77
CA LEU A 367 26.76 -16.12 -12.84
C LEU A 367 27.94 -16.64 -12.01
N GLU A 368 29.16 -16.70 -12.60
CA GLU A 368 30.38 -17.03 -11.87
C GLU A 368 30.68 -15.96 -10.81
N GLU A 369 30.62 -14.67 -11.20
CA GLU A 369 30.81 -13.54 -10.29
C GLU A 369 29.77 -13.58 -9.13
N LYS A 370 28.49 -13.85 -9.43
CA LYS A 370 27.42 -13.98 -8.44
C LYS A 370 27.58 -15.21 -7.54
N PHE A 371 28.08 -16.29 -8.08
CA PHE A 371 28.38 -17.47 -7.28
C PHE A 371 29.55 -17.24 -6.31
N GLU A 372 30.61 -16.56 -6.74
CA GLU A 372 31.70 -16.15 -5.87
C GLU A 372 31.26 -15.10 -4.81
N GLU A 373 30.34 -14.21 -5.17
CA GLU A 373 29.71 -13.28 -4.22
C GLU A 373 28.90 -14.06 -3.16
N TYR A 374 28.08 -15.02 -3.60
CA TYR A 374 27.34 -15.90 -2.71
C TYR A 374 28.23 -16.67 -1.73
N LYS A 375 29.36 -17.23 -2.19
CA LYS A 375 30.32 -17.90 -1.32
C LYS A 375 30.89 -17.01 -0.22
N LYS A 376 31.03 -15.72 -0.48
CA LYS A 376 31.57 -14.74 0.47
C LYS A 376 30.50 -14.20 1.43
N THR A 377 29.29 -13.98 0.94
CA THR A 377 28.23 -13.27 1.67
C THR A 377 27.19 -14.20 2.27
N GLY A 378 27.05 -15.42 1.74
CA GLY A 378 25.95 -16.34 2.07
C GLY A 378 24.59 -15.91 1.49
N VAL A 379 24.52 -14.77 0.80
CA VAL A 379 23.28 -14.27 0.20
C VAL A 379 23.16 -14.77 -1.23
N SER A 380 22.22 -15.67 -1.46
CA SER A 380 21.98 -16.23 -2.79
C SER A 380 20.98 -15.38 -3.58
N PRO A 381 21.27 -15.06 -4.85
CA PRO A 381 20.24 -14.62 -5.77
C PRO A 381 19.31 -15.79 -6.12
N ALA A 382 18.09 -15.49 -6.55
CA ALA A 382 17.24 -16.47 -7.20
C ALA A 382 17.66 -16.62 -8.67
N ILE A 383 17.76 -17.87 -9.12
CA ILE A 383 18.08 -18.25 -10.49
C ILE A 383 16.82 -18.79 -11.16
N MET A 384 16.51 -18.26 -12.31
CA MET A 384 15.38 -18.67 -13.14
C MET A 384 15.90 -19.18 -14.50
N ILE A 385 15.35 -20.28 -14.99
CA ILE A 385 15.44 -20.66 -16.40
C ILE A 385 14.03 -20.67 -16.98
N LEU A 386 13.88 -19.96 -18.11
CA LEU A 386 12.64 -19.84 -18.86
C LEU A 386 12.86 -20.34 -20.29
N ASP A 387 11.89 -21.05 -20.81
CA ASP A 387 11.87 -21.53 -22.19
C ASP A 387 10.48 -21.29 -22.79
N VAL A 388 10.47 -20.93 -24.08
CA VAL A 388 9.23 -20.66 -24.81
C VAL A 388 8.64 -22.01 -25.30
N ASP A 389 7.47 -22.34 -24.79
CA ASP A 389 6.83 -23.60 -25.10
C ASP A 389 6.55 -23.78 -26.60
N LYS A 390 6.95 -24.96 -27.11
CA LYS A 390 6.73 -25.33 -28.53
C LYS A 390 7.28 -24.29 -29.52
N PHE A 391 8.35 -23.58 -29.18
CA PHE A 391 8.94 -22.51 -30.00
C PHE A 391 9.27 -22.97 -31.42
N LYS A 392 9.77 -24.19 -31.60
CA LYS A 392 9.97 -24.76 -32.96
C LYS A 392 8.65 -24.80 -33.73
N GLY A 393 7.55 -25.21 -33.11
CA GLY A 393 6.23 -25.22 -33.74
C GLY A 393 5.74 -23.82 -34.18
N ILE A 394 6.08 -22.78 -33.36
CA ILE A 394 5.80 -21.39 -33.76
C ILE A 394 6.59 -21.02 -35.01
N ASN A 395 7.89 -21.33 -35.06
CA ASN A 395 8.72 -21.08 -36.22
C ASN A 395 8.22 -21.83 -37.46
N ASP A 396 7.90 -23.10 -37.30
CA ASP A 396 7.44 -23.96 -38.39
C ASP A 396 6.08 -23.51 -38.96
N THR A 397 5.20 -22.95 -38.11
CA THR A 397 3.84 -22.53 -38.50
C THR A 397 3.78 -21.09 -39.01
N TYR A 398 4.49 -20.16 -38.35
CA TYR A 398 4.35 -18.72 -38.61
C TYR A 398 5.62 -18.06 -39.18
N GLY A 399 6.69 -18.85 -39.33
CA GLY A 399 7.98 -18.39 -39.84
C GLY A 399 8.90 -17.82 -38.72
N HIS A 400 10.20 -17.77 -39.04
CA HIS A 400 11.24 -17.33 -38.12
C HIS A 400 11.03 -15.88 -37.61
N ASP A 401 10.51 -14.98 -38.46
CA ASP A 401 10.22 -13.60 -38.07
C ASP A 401 9.22 -13.52 -36.91
N ALA A 402 8.21 -14.41 -36.91
CA ALA A 402 7.24 -14.50 -35.81
C ALA A 402 7.90 -15.02 -34.54
N GLY A 403 8.74 -16.06 -34.65
CA GLY A 403 9.52 -16.55 -33.51
C GLY A 403 10.42 -15.47 -32.91
N ASP A 404 11.09 -14.71 -33.75
CA ASP A 404 11.94 -13.60 -33.31
C ASP A 404 11.14 -12.52 -32.54
N GLU A 405 9.94 -12.18 -33.00
CA GLU A 405 9.07 -11.25 -32.26
C GLU A 405 8.55 -11.81 -30.95
N VAL A 406 8.30 -13.13 -30.86
CA VAL A 406 7.99 -13.79 -29.59
C VAL A 406 9.16 -13.64 -28.63
N LEU A 407 10.40 -13.95 -29.03
CA LEU A 407 11.57 -13.82 -28.18
C LEU A 407 11.80 -12.37 -27.70
N LYS A 408 11.61 -11.40 -28.60
CA LYS A 408 11.68 -9.97 -28.24
C LYS A 408 10.56 -9.58 -27.25
N LYS A 409 9.37 -10.14 -27.42
CA LYS A 409 8.25 -9.91 -26.51
C LYS A 409 8.55 -10.49 -25.13
N VAL A 410 9.09 -11.71 -25.03
CA VAL A 410 9.55 -12.32 -23.79
C VAL A 410 10.50 -11.39 -23.05
N VAL A 411 11.52 -10.89 -23.74
CA VAL A 411 12.49 -9.96 -23.11
C VAL A 411 11.83 -8.66 -22.68
N ARG A 412 10.88 -8.12 -23.45
CA ARG A 412 10.13 -6.91 -23.07
C ARG A 412 9.31 -7.13 -21.81
N VAL A 413 8.61 -8.27 -21.71
CA VAL A 413 7.83 -8.66 -20.51
C VAL A 413 8.76 -8.79 -19.31
N MET A 414 9.86 -9.52 -19.47
CA MET A 414 10.84 -9.70 -18.39
C MET A 414 11.43 -8.39 -17.89
N LYS A 415 11.95 -7.56 -18.79
CA LYS A 415 12.58 -6.27 -18.42
C LYS A 415 11.61 -5.29 -17.76
N LYS A 416 10.32 -5.39 -18.03
CA LYS A 416 9.29 -4.58 -17.37
C LYS A 416 9.09 -4.99 -15.91
N ASN A 417 9.33 -6.26 -15.58
CA ASN A 417 9.08 -6.85 -14.27
C ASN A 417 10.35 -7.08 -13.45
N MET A 418 11.54 -6.86 -14.03
CA MET A 418 12.83 -6.97 -13.37
C MET A 418 13.30 -5.60 -12.84
N ARG A 419 13.99 -5.62 -11.73
CA ARG A 419 14.65 -4.45 -11.13
C ARG A 419 15.94 -4.13 -11.89
N ALA A 420 16.53 -2.96 -11.65
CA ALA A 420 17.82 -2.58 -12.22
C ALA A 420 18.98 -3.48 -11.76
N THR A 421 18.83 -4.12 -10.61
CA THR A 421 19.78 -5.09 -10.04
C THR A 421 19.64 -6.48 -10.64
N ASP A 422 18.49 -6.78 -11.24
CA ASP A 422 18.21 -8.08 -11.80
C ASP A 422 18.81 -8.19 -13.21
N THR A 423 19.18 -9.38 -13.58
CA THR A 423 19.87 -9.63 -14.86
C THR A 423 19.12 -10.66 -15.67
N LEU A 424 18.78 -10.30 -16.92
CA LEU A 424 18.23 -11.22 -17.91
C LEU A 424 19.26 -11.60 -18.94
N ILE A 425 19.38 -12.88 -19.20
CA ILE A 425 20.36 -13.50 -20.10
C ILE A 425 19.61 -14.38 -21.07
N ARG A 426 19.86 -14.24 -22.38
CA ARG A 426 19.46 -15.22 -23.37
C ARG A 426 20.49 -16.34 -23.36
N TRP A 427 20.06 -17.52 -22.91
CA TRP A 427 20.95 -18.65 -22.66
C TRP A 427 21.13 -19.56 -23.89
N GLY A 428 20.09 -19.71 -24.66
CA GLY A 428 20.01 -20.50 -25.89
C GLY A 428 19.11 -19.87 -26.93
N GLY A 429 18.62 -20.63 -27.89
CA GLY A 429 17.71 -20.19 -28.94
C GLY A 429 16.45 -19.52 -28.39
N ASP A 430 15.71 -20.27 -27.60
CA ASP A 430 14.43 -19.93 -26.94
C ASP A 430 14.51 -19.94 -25.40
N GLU A 431 15.71 -20.13 -24.86
CA GLU A 431 15.98 -20.22 -23.44
C GLU A 431 16.51 -18.89 -22.87
N PHE A 432 16.00 -18.52 -21.71
CA PHE A 432 16.42 -17.34 -20.96
C PHE A 432 16.74 -17.70 -19.51
N VAL A 433 17.77 -17.04 -18.96
CA VAL A 433 18.13 -17.11 -17.55
C VAL A 433 17.88 -15.75 -16.92
N GLY A 434 17.12 -15.74 -15.84
CA GLY A 434 16.93 -14.58 -14.97
C GLY A 434 17.71 -14.77 -13.66
N VAL A 435 18.37 -13.70 -13.23
CA VAL A 435 19.04 -13.65 -11.94
C VAL A 435 18.45 -12.50 -11.15
N TYR A 436 17.90 -12.80 -10.00
CA TYR A 436 17.18 -11.83 -9.14
C TYR A 436 17.95 -11.68 -7.83
N ASP A 437 18.49 -10.49 -7.61
CA ASP A 437 19.24 -10.19 -6.40
C ASP A 437 18.30 -10.07 -5.16
N ALA A 438 18.80 -10.52 -4.01
CA ALA A 438 18.18 -10.37 -2.69
C ALA A 438 16.74 -10.92 -2.59
N VAL A 439 16.49 -12.08 -3.16
CA VAL A 439 15.24 -12.82 -2.98
C VAL A 439 15.42 -13.85 -1.87
N SER A 440 14.60 -13.75 -0.82
CA SER A 440 14.59 -14.74 0.26
C SER A 440 13.95 -16.05 -0.20
N LYS A 441 14.21 -17.15 0.52
CA LYS A 441 13.55 -18.43 0.25
C LYS A 441 12.03 -18.31 0.30
N ASP A 442 11.50 -17.60 1.29
CA ASP A 442 10.06 -17.36 1.43
C ASP A 442 9.49 -16.47 0.33
N GLY A 443 10.33 -15.57 -0.24
CA GLY A 443 9.96 -14.70 -1.35
C GLY A 443 10.04 -15.35 -2.74
N LEU A 444 10.67 -16.51 -2.85
CA LEU A 444 10.90 -17.16 -4.15
C LEU A 444 9.60 -17.57 -4.84
N TYR A 445 8.63 -18.05 -4.08
CA TYR A 445 7.32 -18.41 -4.63
C TYR A 445 6.59 -17.18 -5.18
N LEU A 446 6.55 -16.11 -4.42
CA LEU A 446 5.92 -14.85 -4.85
C LEU A 446 6.61 -14.25 -6.08
N LEU A 447 7.93 -14.35 -6.15
CA LEU A 447 8.67 -13.95 -7.34
C LEU A 447 8.28 -14.81 -8.53
N ALA A 448 8.27 -16.13 -8.36
CA ALA A 448 7.97 -17.09 -9.43
C ALA A 448 6.55 -16.90 -9.96
N GLU A 449 5.58 -16.75 -9.07
CA GLU A 449 4.19 -16.45 -9.39
C GLU A 449 4.07 -15.14 -10.18
N LYS A 450 4.63 -14.06 -9.65
CA LYS A 450 4.62 -12.74 -10.31
C LYS A 450 5.26 -12.76 -11.70
N VAL A 451 6.41 -13.45 -11.83
CA VAL A 451 7.08 -13.58 -13.13
C VAL A 451 6.21 -14.37 -14.09
N PHE A 452 5.65 -15.48 -13.65
CA PHE A 452 4.79 -16.32 -14.47
C PHE A 452 3.52 -15.60 -14.93
N GLU A 453 2.80 -14.94 -14.01
CA GLU A 453 1.60 -14.14 -14.32
C GLU A 453 1.88 -13.06 -15.36
N SER A 454 3.10 -12.50 -15.41
CA SER A 454 3.46 -11.49 -16.40
C SER A 454 3.42 -12.01 -17.85
N PHE A 455 3.33 -13.32 -18.06
CA PHE A 455 3.25 -13.99 -19.34
C PHE A 455 1.84 -14.47 -19.73
N GLU A 456 0.81 -14.21 -18.91
CA GLU A 456 -0.57 -14.64 -19.21
C GLU A 456 -1.05 -14.20 -20.60
N ASP A 457 -0.63 -13.02 -21.06
CA ASP A 457 -0.98 -12.46 -22.38
C ASP A 457 0.24 -12.41 -23.34
N LEU A 458 1.05 -13.46 -23.34
CA LEU A 458 2.18 -13.53 -24.27
C LEU A 458 1.70 -13.78 -25.70
N SER A 459 1.33 -12.70 -26.38
CA SER A 459 0.89 -12.74 -27.78
C SER A 459 1.60 -11.68 -28.60
N ILE A 460 1.80 -11.98 -29.88
CA ILE A 460 2.30 -11.03 -30.87
C ILE A 460 1.38 -11.01 -32.09
N SER A 461 1.38 -9.90 -32.85
CA SER A 461 0.76 -9.83 -34.17
C SER A 461 1.84 -9.99 -35.21
N SER A 462 1.74 -11.03 -36.05
CA SER A 462 2.64 -11.27 -37.17
C SER A 462 1.82 -11.52 -38.43
N LYS A 463 2.05 -10.74 -39.48
CA LYS A 463 1.36 -10.81 -40.76
C LYS A 463 -0.18 -10.85 -40.64
N GLY A 464 -0.74 -10.09 -39.71
CA GLY A 464 -2.20 -10.02 -39.47
C GLY A 464 -2.80 -11.19 -38.66
N GLN A 465 -1.97 -12.11 -38.17
CA GLN A 465 -2.38 -13.20 -37.31
C GLN A 465 -1.88 -12.99 -35.89
N ILE A 466 -2.67 -13.39 -34.89
CA ILE A 466 -2.26 -13.39 -33.49
C ILE A 466 -1.59 -14.73 -33.23
N VAL A 467 -0.34 -14.66 -32.79
CA VAL A 467 0.46 -15.80 -32.33
C VAL A 467 0.52 -15.79 -30.80
N ASN A 468 -0.12 -16.76 -30.18
CA ASN A 468 -0.05 -16.96 -28.73
C ASN A 468 1.10 -17.91 -28.41
N ALA A 469 1.87 -17.57 -27.41
CA ALA A 469 2.92 -18.40 -26.85
C ALA A 469 2.73 -18.55 -25.35
N THR A 470 3.26 -19.62 -24.79
CA THR A 470 3.38 -19.83 -23.35
C THR A 470 4.82 -20.08 -22.98
N VAL A 471 5.13 -20.01 -21.73
CA VAL A 471 6.47 -20.28 -21.20
C VAL A 471 6.41 -21.31 -20.09
N SER A 472 7.44 -22.14 -20.02
CA SER A 472 7.72 -22.99 -18.88
C SER A 472 8.93 -22.43 -18.14
N ILE A 473 8.91 -22.46 -16.77
CA ILE A 473 9.93 -21.82 -15.97
C ILE A 473 10.38 -22.76 -14.85
N GLY A 474 11.67 -22.74 -14.55
CA GLY A 474 12.26 -23.39 -13.37
C GLY A 474 13.02 -22.37 -12.51
N PHE A 475 12.85 -22.45 -11.19
CA PHE A 475 13.51 -21.56 -10.23
C PHE A 475 14.32 -22.35 -9.19
N THR A 476 15.39 -21.74 -8.70
CA THR A 476 16.21 -22.24 -7.58
C THR A 476 17.06 -21.12 -7.00
N HIS A 477 17.76 -21.38 -5.89
CA HIS A 477 18.86 -20.56 -5.35
C HIS A 477 20.21 -21.29 -5.49
N PHE A 478 21.31 -20.58 -5.30
CA PHE A 478 22.60 -21.26 -5.01
C PHE A 478 22.50 -21.98 -3.66
N LYS A 479 23.15 -23.13 -3.58
CA LYS A 479 23.18 -23.96 -2.37
C LYS A 479 24.62 -24.13 -1.86
N PRO A 480 24.81 -24.35 -0.55
CA PRO A 480 26.14 -24.53 0.03
C PRO A 480 26.94 -25.70 -0.58
N GLN A 481 26.24 -26.73 -1.07
CA GLN A 481 26.85 -27.90 -1.70
C GLN A 481 27.21 -27.67 -3.18
N ASP A 482 26.78 -26.58 -3.80
CA ASP A 482 27.09 -26.30 -5.20
C ASP A 482 28.62 -26.08 -5.36
N LYS A 483 29.19 -26.71 -6.35
CA LYS A 483 30.63 -26.56 -6.69
C LYS A 483 30.83 -25.38 -7.63
N SER A 484 29.80 -25.03 -8.39
CA SER A 484 29.82 -23.92 -9.34
C SER A 484 28.38 -23.46 -9.59
N PHE A 485 28.20 -22.28 -10.20
CA PHE A 485 26.88 -21.80 -10.63
C PHE A 485 26.16 -22.79 -11.56
N LYS A 486 26.91 -23.67 -12.25
CA LYS A 486 26.35 -24.69 -13.16
C LYS A 486 25.46 -25.69 -12.43
N ASP A 487 25.72 -25.96 -11.14
CA ASP A 487 24.91 -26.85 -10.35
C ASP A 487 23.50 -26.26 -10.11
N ALA A 488 23.43 -24.94 -9.83
CA ALA A 488 22.17 -24.22 -9.72
C ALA A 488 21.46 -24.12 -11.09
N ILE A 489 22.20 -23.83 -12.16
CA ILE A 489 21.64 -23.83 -13.52
C ILE A 489 21.02 -25.20 -13.83
N LYS A 490 21.73 -26.30 -13.58
CA LYS A 490 21.19 -27.66 -13.77
C LYS A 490 19.96 -27.92 -12.92
N ARG A 491 19.91 -27.40 -11.72
CA ARG A 491 18.76 -27.55 -10.81
C ARG A 491 17.56 -26.75 -11.30
N ALA A 492 17.78 -25.52 -11.76
CA ALA A 492 16.72 -24.73 -12.40
C ALA A 492 16.22 -25.39 -13.70
N ASP A 493 17.14 -25.97 -14.49
CA ASP A 493 16.79 -26.72 -15.71
C ASP A 493 15.93 -27.97 -15.40
N ASN A 494 16.26 -28.70 -14.33
CA ASN A 494 15.38 -29.78 -13.84
C ASN A 494 13.99 -29.26 -13.45
N GLY A 495 13.90 -28.09 -12.82
CA GLY A 495 12.63 -27.40 -12.55
C GLY A 495 11.87 -27.08 -13.83
N LEU A 496 12.55 -26.55 -14.83
CA LEU A 496 12.00 -26.30 -16.16
C LEU A 496 11.49 -27.59 -16.80
N TYR A 497 12.26 -28.67 -16.70
CA TYR A 497 11.84 -29.99 -17.18
C TYR A 497 10.55 -30.47 -16.50
N HIS A 498 10.42 -30.31 -15.17
CA HIS A 498 9.19 -30.61 -14.44
C HIS A 498 8.02 -29.77 -14.96
N SER A 499 8.22 -28.49 -15.20
CA SER A 499 7.21 -27.62 -15.78
C SER A 499 6.77 -28.06 -17.18
N LYS A 500 7.73 -28.47 -18.03
CA LYS A 500 7.45 -28.99 -19.37
C LYS A 500 6.73 -30.34 -19.35
N SER A 501 7.13 -31.25 -18.47
CA SER A 501 6.52 -32.59 -18.34
C SER A 501 5.15 -32.55 -17.65
N GLY A 502 4.91 -31.61 -16.75
CA GLY A 502 3.64 -31.38 -16.06
C GLY A 502 2.54 -30.74 -16.90
N GLY A 503 2.78 -30.48 -18.18
CA GLY A 503 1.76 -29.93 -19.09
C GLY A 503 2.15 -28.61 -19.77
N ARG A 504 3.31 -28.06 -19.46
CA ARG A 504 3.78 -26.73 -19.89
C ARG A 504 2.98 -25.58 -19.28
N ASN A 505 3.26 -24.36 -19.69
CA ASN A 505 2.57 -23.15 -19.21
C ASN A 505 2.47 -23.14 -17.68
N GLN A 506 3.57 -23.30 -17.01
CA GLN A 506 3.66 -23.33 -15.54
C GLN A 506 5.11 -23.10 -15.07
N PHE A 507 5.28 -22.94 -13.79
CA PHE A 507 6.61 -22.88 -13.17
C PHE A 507 6.80 -23.98 -12.14
N SER A 508 8.05 -24.34 -11.89
CA SER A 508 8.45 -25.25 -10.82
C SER A 508 9.63 -24.70 -10.05
N ILE A 509 9.62 -24.88 -8.76
CA ILE A 509 10.70 -24.46 -7.86
C ILE A 509 11.40 -25.70 -7.32
N LEU A 510 12.70 -25.80 -7.53
CA LEU A 510 13.55 -26.85 -6.97
C LEU A 510 14.58 -26.23 -6.00
N ASP A 511 14.10 -25.91 -4.80
CA ASP A 511 14.90 -25.22 -3.79
C ASP A 511 15.08 -26.05 -2.48
N GLU A 512 14.61 -27.30 -2.49
CA GLU A 512 14.83 -28.27 -1.39
C GLU A 512 16.22 -28.89 -1.40
#